data_07bdcee6883ba0e812ffbf1b1cf0a330
#
_entry.id   07bdcee6883ba0e812ffbf1b1cf0a330
#
_cell.length_a   1.000
_cell.length_b   1.000
_cell.length_c   1.000
_cell.angle_alpha   90.00
_cell.angle_beta   90.00
_cell.angle_gamma   90.00
#
_symmetry.space_group_name_H-M   'P 1'
#
loop_
_entity.id
_entity.type
_entity.pdbx_description
1 polymer ?
#
loop_
_entity_poly.entity_id
_entity_poly.type
_entity_poly.pdbx_seq_one_letter_code
_entity_poly.pdbx_strand_id
1 'polypeptide(L)'
;MPDDRSANSSGVVASEVIAHPLGRRSFIVGGAAVATTAAALASASSPAAAAVAAPARYIPLTPLRACDTRSGAGRNFGYTRVGSNVTRVKIAGRTIGDVEVPADATAAVFTVVGINRTTGRNYLSAYPAGSTWPGTSSVNMPWLNAAAPNLVTVQLGSGSVDILANKPADIVVDLAGVYVPADDGRSKDGRYREIALRRVIDTRNQAGKPGATSNVRVDLTSLTGSAGLTDDAIAVSINLTAVAPSGQGYLTAYPFGESIPPTSSLNVRPGVNRAIGAIVKLGTDGGRIGFNVFVEKGAHVIVDVSGYFTGPDDNLSSSGLFVPVTPERLMDTRKGHGGKKRLWAGWTRAFSMPPEYRSDAGTAVLNVTAARTMARGFFSVNAAQTRSGTPTTSSLNASGPNETLANHVVSRISAAGLEVYSSSGGDVIADLVGYYKGASSSATAPVPPEPAPQAIAPPYWMVAPSISRMNAGRSVASGASASATVNSGKIWHWTGTGFVGNNNRNIGTFGHRTDYGGPLYYVDRFTVGDRIYVSTLDQRTYIYKYSRRELTSKSNLQILAATQRVSGETLSLIACTVGFDRSKSAYPNRWAPTSLEYRIIVTFSLEDWIDNIPLQ
;
A
#
# COMPACT_ATOMS: atom_id res chain seq x y z
N MET A 1 -41.81 34.69 -39.34
CA MET A 1 -42.38 36.09 -39.36
C MET A 1 -43.42 36.23 -38.26
N PRO A 2 -43.51 37.35 -37.56
CA PRO A 2 -42.50 38.36 -37.26
C PRO A 2 -42.24 38.41 -35.73
N ASP A 3 -41.09 38.91 -35.32
CA ASP A 3 -40.77 40.26 -34.77
C ASP A 3 -41.38 40.52 -33.38
N ASP A 4 -40.76 41.12 -32.45
CA ASP A 4 -39.82 42.24 -32.44
C ASP A 4 -39.23 42.46 -31.02
N ARG A 5 -37.96 42.86 -30.94
CA ARG A 5 -37.33 43.96 -30.20
C ARG A 5 -37.80 44.29 -28.76
N SER A 6 -37.00 44.67 -27.85
CA SER A 6 -35.85 45.59 -27.74
C SER A 6 -35.37 45.63 -26.30
N ALA A 7 -34.15 45.73 -26.01
CA ALA A 7 -33.16 46.80 -25.94
C ALA A 7 -32.89 47.34 -24.53
N ASN A 8 -31.56 47.35 -24.24
CA ASN A 8 -30.77 48.33 -23.49
C ASN A 8 -30.91 48.46 -21.97
N SER A 9 -29.84 48.40 -21.23
CA SER A 9 -28.73 49.40 -21.09
C SER A 9 -27.65 48.90 -20.12
N SER A 10 -26.42 48.80 -20.53
CA SER A 10 -25.23 49.61 -20.18
C SER A 10 -24.93 49.87 -18.71
N GLY A 11 -23.74 49.44 -18.31
CA GLY A 11 -23.07 49.87 -17.08
C GLY A 11 -21.61 49.36 -17.06
N VAL A 12 -20.72 50.11 -17.64
CA VAL A 12 -19.27 50.03 -17.62
C VAL A 12 -18.78 50.69 -16.34
N VAL A 13 -17.77 50.16 -15.64
CA VAL A 13 -16.66 50.89 -14.96
C VAL A 13 -15.67 49.81 -14.50
N ALA A 14 -14.54 49.72 -15.09
CA ALA A 14 -13.23 50.33 -14.93
C ALA A 14 -12.30 49.58 -13.98
N SER A 15 -11.23 49.09 -14.59
CA SER A 15 -9.98 48.57 -14.04
C SER A 15 -9.21 49.63 -13.24
N GLU A 16 -8.57 49.20 -12.15
CA GLU A 16 -7.39 49.93 -11.67
C GLU A 16 -6.24 48.96 -11.37
N VAL A 17 -5.17 49.19 -12.09
CA VAL A 17 -3.81 48.68 -11.90
C VAL A 17 -3.09 49.68 -11.02
N ILE A 18 -2.44 49.23 -9.93
CA ILE A 18 -1.41 50.03 -9.29
C ILE A 18 -0.14 49.21 -9.05
N ALA A 19 0.94 49.76 -9.56
CA ALA A 19 2.30 49.28 -9.56
C ALA A 19 3.05 49.59 -8.25
N HIS A 20 4.10 48.79 -7.99
CA HIS A 20 5.15 49.10 -7.00
C HIS A 20 5.90 50.40 -7.28
N PRO A 21 6.56 50.98 -6.23
CA PRO A 21 8.01 51.03 -6.33
C PRO A 21 8.82 50.76 -5.06
N LEU A 22 10.06 50.34 -5.28
CA LEU A 22 11.19 50.24 -4.39
C LEU A 22 11.70 51.62 -3.91
N GLY A 23 12.19 51.70 -2.66
CA GLY A 23 12.95 52.85 -2.21
C GLY A 23 13.69 52.62 -0.89
N ARG A 24 14.98 52.87 -0.91
CA ARG A 24 15.99 52.60 0.15
C ARG A 24 16.11 53.77 1.16
N ARG A 25 16.50 53.40 2.39
CA ARG A 25 17.39 54.07 3.39
C ARG A 25 16.96 55.39 4.02
N SER A 26 16.93 55.43 5.36
CA SER A 26 17.96 56.12 6.19
C SER A 26 17.61 56.12 7.68
N PHE A 27 18.64 56.04 8.49
CA PHE A 27 18.71 56.16 9.96
C PHE A 27 18.21 57.52 10.47
N ILE A 28 17.58 57.57 11.66
CA ILE A 28 17.86 58.55 12.73
C ILE A 28 17.45 57.99 14.10
N VAL A 29 18.33 58.26 15.07
CA VAL A 29 18.27 57.93 16.51
C VAL A 29 17.40 58.94 17.26
N GLY A 30 16.68 58.52 18.29
CA GLY A 30 16.24 59.42 19.34
C GLY A 30 15.07 58.99 20.18
N GLY A 31 15.29 58.71 21.45
CA GLY A 31 14.37 59.05 22.53
C GLY A 31 13.53 57.92 23.16
N ALA A 32 13.88 57.54 24.36
CA ALA A 32 13.21 56.61 25.26
C ALA A 32 11.79 57.02 25.65
N ALA A 33 10.86 56.08 25.64
CA ALA A 33 9.72 56.04 26.55
C ALA A 33 9.41 54.60 26.90
N VAL A 34 9.57 54.26 28.15
CA VAL A 34 9.23 52.94 28.73
C VAL A 34 7.70 52.83 28.80
N ALA A 35 7.13 51.94 28.01
CA ALA A 35 5.78 51.44 28.23
C ALA A 35 5.87 49.91 28.35
N THR A 36 5.72 49.43 29.57
CA THR A 36 5.59 48.02 29.89
C THR A 36 4.26 47.48 29.39
N THR A 37 4.22 46.89 28.23
CA THR A 37 3.16 45.98 27.79
C THR A 37 3.62 44.54 28.02
N ALA A 38 2.99 43.85 28.97
CA ALA A 38 3.15 42.42 29.14
C ALA A 38 2.69 41.71 27.87
N ALA A 39 3.64 41.27 27.06
CA ALA A 39 3.39 40.30 26.00
C ALA A 39 3.10 38.95 26.65
N ALA A 40 1.84 38.53 26.62
CA ALA A 40 1.46 37.18 26.87
C ALA A 40 2.10 36.30 25.78
N LEU A 41 3.20 35.64 26.11
CA LEU A 41 3.73 34.53 25.34
C LEU A 41 2.65 33.43 25.33
N ALA A 42 1.87 33.33 24.27
CA ALA A 42 1.13 32.13 23.96
C ALA A 42 2.16 31.02 23.77
N SER A 43 2.39 30.24 24.80
CA SER A 43 3.09 28.97 24.71
C SER A 43 2.28 28.12 23.71
N ALA A 44 2.78 27.99 22.49
CA ALA A 44 2.34 26.92 21.62
C ALA A 44 2.63 25.63 22.39
N SER A 45 1.60 25.06 22.99
CA SER A 45 1.68 23.72 23.55
C SER A 45 2.07 22.79 22.41
N SER A 46 3.29 22.28 22.46
CA SER A 46 3.65 21.09 21.67
C SER A 46 2.53 20.07 21.85
N PRO A 47 2.05 19.40 20.80
CA PRO A 47 1.06 18.36 20.98
C PRO A 47 1.64 17.39 22.02
N ALA A 48 0.92 17.23 23.15
CA ALA A 48 1.32 16.28 24.17
C ALA A 48 1.52 14.93 23.47
N ALA A 49 2.70 14.34 23.61
CA ALA A 49 2.95 12.98 23.15
C ALA A 49 1.80 12.12 23.70
N ALA A 50 1.05 11.47 22.83
CA ALA A 50 -0.06 10.63 23.25
C ALA A 50 0.49 9.64 24.29
N ALA A 51 -0.08 9.63 25.49
CA ALA A 51 0.36 8.72 26.55
C ALA A 51 0.31 7.30 25.99
N VAL A 52 1.42 6.56 26.09
CA VAL A 52 1.48 5.16 25.68
C VAL A 52 0.44 4.39 26.52
N ALA A 53 -0.45 3.68 25.85
CA ALA A 53 -1.49 2.92 26.54
C ALA A 53 -0.89 1.85 27.46
N ALA A 54 -1.58 1.52 28.54
CA ALA A 54 -1.12 0.49 29.47
C ALA A 54 -0.99 -0.87 28.77
N PRO A 55 0.09 -1.64 29.04
CA PRO A 55 0.26 -2.98 28.50
C PRO A 55 -0.87 -3.92 28.95
N ALA A 56 -1.36 -4.74 28.01
CA ALA A 56 -2.55 -5.54 28.21
C ALA A 56 -2.33 -7.02 27.84
N ARG A 57 -3.00 -7.93 28.54
CA ARG A 57 -3.04 -9.36 28.25
C ARG A 57 -4.26 -9.71 27.41
N TYR A 58 -4.16 -10.73 26.59
CA TYR A 58 -5.23 -11.18 25.70
C TYR A 58 -6.16 -12.19 26.37
N ILE A 59 -7.45 -12.00 26.21
CA ILE A 59 -8.51 -12.96 26.57
C ILE A 59 -9.13 -13.45 25.26
N PRO A 60 -8.87 -14.70 24.82
CA PRO A 60 -9.44 -15.24 23.60
C PRO A 60 -10.91 -15.60 23.80
N LEU A 61 -11.70 -15.38 22.75
CA LEU A 61 -13.10 -15.81 22.68
C LEU A 61 -13.32 -16.72 21.48
N THR A 62 -14.25 -17.63 21.59
CA THR A 62 -14.86 -18.25 20.41
C THR A 62 -15.59 -17.15 19.66
N PRO A 63 -15.43 -16.99 18.33
CA PRO A 63 -15.94 -15.84 17.63
C PRO A 63 -17.44 -15.61 17.85
N LEU A 64 -17.80 -14.41 18.33
CA LEU A 64 -19.16 -14.00 18.70
C LEU A 64 -19.62 -12.82 17.84
N ARG A 65 -20.85 -12.89 17.28
CA ARG A 65 -21.42 -11.78 16.50
C ARG A 65 -21.77 -10.61 17.43
N ALA A 66 -20.93 -9.56 17.41
CA ALA A 66 -21.11 -8.36 18.22
C ALA A 66 -21.99 -7.30 17.54
N CYS A 67 -21.97 -7.24 16.21
CA CYS A 67 -22.72 -6.27 15.41
C CYS A 67 -23.09 -6.84 14.06
N ASP A 68 -24.31 -6.52 13.60
CA ASP A 68 -24.76 -6.81 12.23
C ASP A 68 -25.68 -5.69 11.77
N THR A 69 -25.30 -4.88 10.80
CA THR A 69 -26.10 -3.76 10.29
C THR A 69 -27.03 -4.14 9.13
N ARG A 70 -26.98 -5.39 8.67
CA ARG A 70 -27.85 -5.87 7.60
C ARG A 70 -29.30 -5.91 8.06
N SER A 71 -30.24 -5.78 7.13
CA SER A 71 -31.67 -6.01 7.40
C SER A 71 -32.02 -7.50 7.47
N GLY A 72 -33.12 -7.84 8.14
CA GLY A 72 -33.65 -9.20 8.24
C GLY A 72 -33.63 -9.78 9.65
N ALA A 73 -34.27 -10.95 9.84
CA ALA A 73 -34.37 -11.62 11.12
C ALA A 73 -33.00 -11.97 11.69
N GLY A 74 -32.79 -11.74 12.98
CA GLY A 74 -31.52 -11.96 13.67
C GLY A 74 -30.38 -11.02 13.25
N ARG A 75 -30.68 -9.91 12.62
CA ARG A 75 -29.77 -8.87 12.14
C ARG A 75 -30.20 -7.50 12.64
N ASN A 76 -29.47 -6.44 12.25
CA ASN A 76 -29.72 -5.05 12.62
C ASN A 76 -29.61 -4.81 14.14
N PHE A 77 -28.50 -5.22 14.73
CA PHE A 77 -28.24 -5.11 16.18
C PHE A 77 -26.77 -4.76 16.49
N GLY A 78 -26.54 -4.37 17.74
CA GLY A 78 -25.21 -4.26 18.34
C GLY A 78 -24.46 -2.99 17.97
N TYR A 79 -25.14 -1.95 17.50
CA TYR A 79 -24.50 -0.69 17.11
C TYR A 79 -25.36 0.54 17.39
N THR A 80 -24.71 1.70 17.36
CA THR A 80 -25.34 3.01 17.25
C THR A 80 -24.76 3.78 16.08
N ARG A 81 -25.56 4.62 15.42
CA ARG A 81 -25.07 5.52 14.37
C ARG A 81 -24.54 6.80 15.02
N VAL A 82 -23.30 7.18 14.64
CA VAL A 82 -22.65 8.41 15.07
C VAL A 82 -22.34 9.24 13.81
N GLY A 83 -23.26 10.13 13.47
CA GLY A 83 -23.21 10.82 12.18
C GLY A 83 -23.70 9.94 11.00
N SER A 84 -23.45 10.39 9.77
CA SER A 84 -24.01 9.78 8.54
C SER A 84 -23.31 8.48 8.13
N ASN A 85 -22.03 8.32 8.46
CA ASN A 85 -21.18 7.26 7.93
C ASN A 85 -20.34 6.52 8.96
N VAL A 86 -20.55 6.77 10.26
CA VAL A 86 -19.86 6.11 11.37
C VAL A 86 -20.82 5.22 12.16
N THR A 87 -20.42 3.97 12.33
CA THR A 87 -21.11 2.96 13.14
C THR A 87 -20.29 2.72 14.38
N ARG A 88 -20.84 3.02 15.56
CA ARG A 88 -20.20 2.73 16.86
C ARG A 88 -20.66 1.39 17.39
N VAL A 89 -19.71 0.57 17.82
CA VAL A 89 -19.96 -0.74 18.41
C VAL A 89 -19.38 -0.75 19.82
N LYS A 90 -20.25 -0.88 20.84
CA LYS A 90 -19.84 -1.07 22.24
C LYS A 90 -19.31 -2.50 22.39
N ILE A 91 -18.16 -2.64 23.03
CA ILE A 91 -17.47 -3.92 23.28
C ILE A 91 -17.33 -4.17 24.79
N ALA A 92 -16.55 -3.34 25.48
CA ALA A 92 -16.25 -3.51 26.91
C ALA A 92 -17.50 -3.37 27.79
N GLY A 93 -17.65 -4.24 28.79
CA GLY A 93 -18.77 -4.27 29.72
C GLY A 93 -20.10 -4.64 29.06
N ARG A 94 -20.08 -5.38 27.96
CA ARG A 94 -21.28 -5.82 27.24
C ARG A 94 -21.40 -7.35 27.27
N THR A 95 -22.58 -7.86 27.50
CA THR A 95 -22.90 -9.28 27.24
C THR A 95 -23.19 -9.48 25.75
N ILE A 96 -22.48 -10.41 25.12
CA ILE A 96 -22.65 -10.79 23.71
C ILE A 96 -22.92 -12.30 23.68
N GLY A 97 -24.12 -12.70 23.28
CA GLY A 97 -24.58 -14.07 23.54
C GLY A 97 -24.56 -14.33 25.04
N ASP A 98 -23.93 -15.42 25.47
CA ASP A 98 -23.78 -15.82 26.88
C ASP A 98 -22.43 -15.35 27.48
N VAL A 99 -21.65 -14.54 26.78
CA VAL A 99 -20.32 -14.11 27.20
C VAL A 99 -20.34 -12.66 27.66
N GLU A 100 -19.94 -12.44 28.92
CA GLU A 100 -19.68 -11.10 29.44
C GLU A 100 -18.28 -10.65 29.06
N VAL A 101 -18.18 -9.55 28.32
CA VAL A 101 -16.91 -8.93 27.95
C VAL A 101 -16.42 -8.05 29.09
N PRO A 102 -15.17 -8.22 29.57
CA PRO A 102 -14.61 -7.41 30.65
C PRO A 102 -14.83 -5.91 30.43
N ALA A 103 -15.26 -5.22 31.49
CA ALA A 103 -15.58 -3.78 31.45
C ALA A 103 -14.30 -2.91 31.30
N ASP A 104 -13.17 -3.42 31.73
CA ASP A 104 -11.85 -2.80 31.68
C ASP A 104 -11.09 -3.12 30.38
N ALA A 105 -11.73 -3.79 29.41
CA ALA A 105 -11.09 -4.06 28.11
C ALA A 105 -10.64 -2.76 27.43
N THR A 106 -9.35 -2.71 27.05
CA THR A 106 -8.69 -1.54 26.45
C THR A 106 -8.53 -1.65 24.94
N ALA A 107 -8.54 -2.88 24.41
CA ALA A 107 -8.52 -3.13 22.97
C ALA A 107 -9.34 -4.39 22.63
N ALA A 108 -9.77 -4.49 21.38
CA ALA A 108 -10.53 -5.63 20.87
C ALA A 108 -9.92 -6.20 19.60
N VAL A 109 -10.06 -7.51 19.44
CA VAL A 109 -9.72 -8.26 18.23
C VAL A 109 -11.02 -8.81 17.64
N PHE A 110 -11.32 -8.46 16.41
CA PHE A 110 -12.54 -8.92 15.74
C PHE A 110 -12.36 -9.02 14.22
N THR A 111 -13.08 -9.93 13.61
CA THR A 111 -13.24 -9.92 12.16
C THR A 111 -14.32 -8.91 11.79
N VAL A 112 -13.97 -7.90 11.00
CA VAL A 112 -14.96 -7.01 10.41
C VAL A 112 -15.21 -7.43 8.95
N VAL A 113 -16.48 -7.63 8.60
CA VAL A 113 -16.88 -7.89 7.21
C VAL A 113 -17.62 -6.66 6.70
N GLY A 114 -17.04 -6.03 5.68
CA GLY A 114 -17.68 -4.96 4.94
C GLY A 114 -18.42 -5.53 3.73
N ILE A 115 -19.68 -5.15 3.53
CA ILE A 115 -20.46 -5.51 2.35
C ILE A 115 -20.77 -4.22 1.59
N ASN A 116 -20.14 -4.04 0.45
CA ASN A 116 -20.27 -2.80 -0.34
C ASN A 116 -21.68 -2.66 -0.92
N ARG A 117 -22.34 -1.54 -0.66
CA ARG A 117 -23.71 -1.23 -1.16
C ARG A 117 -23.70 -0.15 -2.25
N THR A 118 -22.51 0.15 -2.81
CA THR A 118 -22.36 1.13 -3.90
C THR A 118 -21.57 0.56 -5.06
N THR A 119 -21.68 1.18 -6.21
CA THR A 119 -20.80 0.89 -7.36
C THR A 119 -19.38 1.39 -7.07
N GLY A 120 -18.38 0.66 -7.60
CA GLY A 120 -16.97 0.99 -7.46
C GLY A 120 -16.38 0.60 -6.11
N ARG A 121 -15.17 1.07 -5.88
CA ARG A 121 -14.39 0.74 -4.67
C ARG A 121 -14.91 1.48 -3.44
N ASN A 122 -14.86 0.81 -2.31
CA ASN A 122 -15.23 1.32 -1.01
C ASN A 122 -14.29 0.77 0.07
N TYR A 123 -14.28 1.36 1.27
CA TYR A 123 -13.52 0.85 2.40
C TYR A 123 -14.21 1.11 3.74
N LEU A 124 -13.83 0.32 4.73
CA LEU A 124 -14.12 0.57 6.14
C LEU A 124 -12.84 0.95 6.87
N SER A 125 -12.96 1.78 7.89
CA SER A 125 -11.89 2.13 8.82
C SER A 125 -12.39 1.95 10.23
N ALA A 126 -11.73 1.10 11.03
CA ALA A 126 -12.00 0.89 12.43
C ALA A 126 -10.95 1.64 13.27
N TYR A 127 -11.39 2.40 14.26
CA TYR A 127 -10.54 3.23 15.11
C TYR A 127 -11.19 3.47 16.50
N PRO A 128 -10.44 3.95 17.51
CA PRO A 128 -10.99 4.18 18.84
C PRO A 128 -12.20 5.13 18.82
N ALA A 129 -13.29 4.74 19.47
CA ALA A 129 -14.51 5.55 19.48
C ALA A 129 -14.27 6.93 20.09
N GLY A 130 -14.78 7.95 19.42
CA GLY A 130 -14.62 9.35 19.83
C GLY A 130 -13.28 9.99 19.44
N SER A 131 -12.35 9.25 18.86
CA SER A 131 -11.12 9.84 18.31
C SER A 131 -11.34 10.38 16.90
N THR A 132 -10.41 11.20 16.43
CA THR A 132 -10.38 11.63 15.02
C THR A 132 -10.03 10.45 14.13
N TRP A 133 -10.67 10.34 12.97
CA TRP A 133 -10.33 9.32 11.97
C TRP A 133 -8.84 9.41 11.55
N PRO A 134 -8.06 8.32 11.67
CA PRO A 134 -6.62 8.35 11.46
C PRO A 134 -6.18 8.35 9.98
N GLY A 135 -7.11 8.41 9.03
CA GLY A 135 -6.77 8.38 7.60
C GLY A 135 -6.38 7.01 7.07
N THR A 136 -6.62 5.94 7.83
CA THR A 136 -6.31 4.55 7.46
C THR A 136 -7.55 3.80 6.97
N SER A 137 -7.37 2.62 6.36
CA SER A 137 -8.46 1.71 6.01
C SER A 137 -8.19 0.32 6.60
N SER A 138 -9.20 -0.30 7.19
CA SER A 138 -9.10 -1.65 7.75
C SER A 138 -9.57 -2.72 6.78
N VAL A 139 -10.56 -2.43 5.96
CA VAL A 139 -11.15 -3.34 4.95
C VAL A 139 -11.31 -2.62 3.63
N ASN A 140 -10.99 -3.27 2.52
CA ASN A 140 -11.19 -2.72 1.17
C ASN A 140 -12.15 -3.61 0.38
N MET A 141 -13.22 -3.00 -0.13
CA MET A 141 -14.30 -3.66 -0.87
C MET A 141 -14.24 -3.22 -2.34
N PRO A 142 -13.93 -4.12 -3.29
CA PRO A 142 -13.60 -3.71 -4.66
C PRO A 142 -14.78 -3.34 -5.54
N TRP A 143 -16.00 -3.89 -5.31
CA TRP A 143 -17.19 -3.68 -6.15
C TRP A 143 -18.50 -3.85 -5.36
N LEU A 144 -19.63 -3.54 -5.99
CA LEU A 144 -20.97 -3.70 -5.42
C LEU A 144 -21.20 -5.14 -4.95
N ASN A 145 -21.76 -5.29 -3.74
CA ASN A 145 -22.01 -6.56 -3.04
C ASN A 145 -20.76 -7.41 -2.73
N ALA A 146 -19.54 -6.84 -2.89
CA ALA A 146 -18.35 -7.49 -2.38
C ALA A 146 -18.43 -7.60 -0.85
N ALA A 147 -18.34 -8.81 -0.32
CA ALA A 147 -18.19 -9.09 1.10
C ALA A 147 -16.70 -9.34 1.39
N ALA A 148 -16.04 -8.38 2.01
CA ALA A 148 -14.62 -8.43 2.31
C ALA A 148 -14.39 -8.51 3.81
N PRO A 149 -13.83 -9.62 4.35
CA PRO A 149 -13.43 -9.74 5.73
C PRO A 149 -12.00 -9.21 5.94
N ASN A 150 -11.72 -8.75 7.15
CA ASN A 150 -10.36 -8.63 7.68
C ASN A 150 -10.39 -8.77 9.21
N LEU A 151 -9.36 -9.36 9.79
CA LEU A 151 -9.12 -9.28 11.22
C LEU A 151 -8.63 -7.86 11.55
N VAL A 152 -9.12 -7.30 12.63
CA VAL A 152 -8.76 -5.96 13.07
C VAL A 152 -8.48 -6.01 14.58
N THR A 153 -7.35 -5.42 14.98
CA THR A 153 -7.05 -5.12 16.38
C THR A 153 -7.17 -3.61 16.55
N VAL A 154 -8.01 -3.16 17.49
CA VAL A 154 -8.29 -1.74 17.71
C VAL A 154 -8.31 -1.41 19.19
N GLN A 155 -7.65 -0.34 19.58
CA GLN A 155 -7.83 0.30 20.87
C GLN A 155 -9.30 0.74 21.06
N LEU A 156 -9.86 0.55 22.24
CA LEU A 156 -11.22 0.98 22.55
C LEU A 156 -11.22 2.41 23.10
N GLY A 157 -12.07 3.27 22.52
CA GLY A 157 -12.40 4.57 23.09
C GLY A 157 -13.65 4.45 23.95
N SER A 158 -13.55 4.69 25.27
CA SER A 158 -14.67 4.50 26.23
C SER A 158 -15.37 3.14 26.06
N GLY A 159 -14.55 2.09 25.86
CA GLY A 159 -15.02 0.71 25.69
C GLY A 159 -15.72 0.41 24.35
N SER A 160 -15.56 1.25 23.34
CA SER A 160 -16.23 1.15 22.03
C SER A 160 -15.24 1.33 20.87
N VAL A 161 -15.64 0.89 19.70
CA VAL A 161 -14.96 1.13 18.43
C VAL A 161 -15.87 1.90 17.46
N ASP A 162 -15.32 2.86 16.73
CA ASP A 162 -15.99 3.53 15.63
C ASP A 162 -15.54 2.90 14.31
N ILE A 163 -16.49 2.60 13.44
CA ILE A 163 -16.27 2.05 12.10
C ILE A 163 -16.84 3.02 11.09
N LEU A 164 -15.95 3.74 10.39
CA LEU A 164 -16.30 4.63 9.31
C LEU A 164 -16.44 3.82 8.02
N ALA A 165 -17.55 4.02 7.31
CA ALA A 165 -17.73 3.56 5.94
C ALA A 165 -17.58 4.74 4.99
N ASN A 166 -16.60 4.67 4.06
CA ASN A 166 -16.37 5.78 3.10
C ASN A 166 -17.58 6.03 2.20
N LYS A 167 -18.31 4.97 1.86
CA LYS A 167 -19.59 5.00 1.12
C LYS A 167 -20.56 4.00 1.78
N PRO A 168 -21.85 4.01 1.44
CA PRO A 168 -22.81 3.06 1.99
C PRO A 168 -22.34 1.61 1.94
N ALA A 169 -22.36 0.94 3.10
CA ALA A 169 -21.97 -0.45 3.28
C ALA A 169 -22.71 -1.06 4.47
N ASP A 170 -22.94 -2.37 4.43
CA ASP A 170 -23.26 -3.10 5.65
C ASP A 170 -22.00 -3.53 6.36
N ILE A 171 -22.09 -3.63 7.66
CA ILE A 171 -20.99 -3.93 8.57
C ILE A 171 -21.41 -5.10 9.45
N VAL A 172 -20.53 -6.11 9.51
CA VAL A 172 -20.65 -7.23 10.44
C VAL A 172 -19.38 -7.28 11.28
N VAL A 173 -19.52 -7.44 12.60
CA VAL A 173 -18.39 -7.53 13.54
C VAL A 173 -18.51 -8.82 14.34
N ASP A 174 -17.51 -9.69 14.18
CA ASP A 174 -17.38 -10.96 14.90
C ASP A 174 -16.19 -10.86 15.88
N LEU A 175 -16.48 -10.72 17.18
CA LEU A 175 -15.48 -10.55 18.23
C LEU A 175 -14.73 -11.86 18.46
N ALA A 176 -13.40 -11.83 18.41
CA ALA A 176 -12.52 -13.00 18.63
C ALA A 176 -11.75 -12.93 19.96
N GLY A 177 -11.75 -11.79 20.63
CA GLY A 177 -11.13 -11.59 21.94
C GLY A 177 -10.92 -10.13 22.27
N VAL A 178 -10.45 -9.90 23.48
CA VAL A 178 -10.16 -8.56 24.00
C VAL A 178 -8.83 -8.52 24.73
N TYR A 179 -8.28 -7.34 24.89
CA TYR A 179 -7.13 -7.07 25.73
C TYR A 179 -7.60 -6.32 26.99
N VAL A 180 -7.16 -6.81 28.15
CA VAL A 180 -7.40 -6.18 29.44
C VAL A 180 -6.07 -5.76 30.07
N PRO A 181 -6.03 -4.69 30.89
CA PRO A 181 -4.80 -4.27 31.55
C PRO A 181 -4.14 -5.45 32.30
N ALA A 182 -2.84 -5.51 32.26
CA ALA A 182 -2.08 -6.48 33.04
C ALA A 182 -1.77 -5.90 34.43
N ASP A 183 -1.96 -6.69 35.48
CA ASP A 183 -1.69 -6.29 36.85
C ASP A 183 -0.21 -5.94 37.03
N ASP A 184 0.10 -4.77 37.57
CA ASP A 184 1.46 -4.23 37.68
C ASP A 184 2.27 -4.30 36.40
N GLY A 185 1.60 -4.27 35.21
CA GLY A 185 2.25 -4.34 33.90
C GLY A 185 2.90 -5.69 33.59
N ARG A 186 2.46 -6.77 34.23
CA ARG A 186 2.92 -8.15 34.01
C ARG A 186 1.77 -9.14 34.03
N SER A 187 1.92 -10.25 33.34
CA SER A 187 0.96 -11.37 33.37
C SER A 187 1.67 -12.69 33.19
N LYS A 188 1.03 -13.77 33.58
CA LYS A 188 1.39 -15.14 33.19
C LYS A 188 0.70 -15.49 31.88
N ASP A 189 -0.59 -15.31 31.78
CA ASP A 189 -1.43 -15.66 30.64
C ASP A 189 -1.65 -14.48 29.68
N GLY A 190 -2.11 -14.77 28.49
CA GLY A 190 -2.51 -13.80 27.48
C GLY A 190 -1.36 -12.97 26.89
N ARG A 191 -0.11 -13.35 27.11
CA ARG A 191 1.07 -12.72 26.52
C ARG A 191 1.41 -13.38 25.18
N TYR A 192 1.67 -12.60 24.18
CA TYR A 192 2.10 -13.12 22.87
C TYR A 192 3.53 -13.63 22.92
N ARG A 193 3.73 -14.87 22.52
CA ARG A 193 5.04 -15.44 22.26
C ARG A 193 5.17 -15.80 20.79
N GLU A 194 6.16 -15.25 20.18
CA GLU A 194 6.50 -15.53 18.80
C GLU A 194 7.19 -16.89 18.69
N ILE A 195 6.86 -17.60 17.61
CA ILE A 195 7.62 -18.77 17.16
C ILE A 195 8.13 -18.54 15.74
N ALA A 196 9.11 -19.32 15.31
CA ALA A 196 9.50 -19.33 13.91
C ALA A 196 8.26 -19.66 13.05
N LEU A 197 7.96 -18.82 12.07
CA LEU A 197 6.79 -18.97 11.20
C LEU A 197 6.76 -20.39 10.60
N ARG A 198 5.71 -21.13 10.90
CA ARG A 198 5.63 -22.56 10.59
C ARG A 198 4.33 -22.94 9.91
N ARG A 199 4.44 -23.61 8.76
CA ARG A 199 3.30 -24.21 8.07
C ARG A 199 2.91 -25.50 8.77
N VAL A 200 1.70 -25.53 9.34
CA VAL A 200 1.17 -26.69 10.07
C VAL A 200 0.18 -27.50 9.25
N ILE A 201 -0.54 -26.87 8.34
CA ILE A 201 -1.45 -27.51 7.40
C ILE A 201 -1.18 -27.00 5.99
N ASP A 202 -1.11 -27.91 5.05
CA ASP A 202 -1.19 -27.65 3.62
C ASP A 202 -1.88 -28.83 2.93
N THR A 203 -3.18 -28.74 2.76
CA THR A 203 -3.99 -29.85 2.22
C THR A 203 -3.69 -30.16 0.75
N ARG A 204 -2.93 -29.32 0.05
CA ARG A 204 -2.46 -29.61 -1.32
C ARG A 204 -1.48 -30.78 -1.34
N ASN A 205 -0.70 -30.92 -0.26
CA ASN A 205 0.40 -31.87 -0.12
C ASN A 205 0.09 -33.01 0.88
N GLN A 206 -1.08 -32.97 1.52
CA GLN A 206 -1.46 -33.93 2.58
C GLN A 206 -2.72 -34.71 2.22
N ALA A 207 -3.87 -34.30 2.74
CA ALA A 207 -5.14 -35.04 2.64
C ALA A 207 -5.94 -34.77 1.35
N GLY A 208 -5.41 -33.98 0.42
CA GLY A 208 -6.14 -33.50 -0.76
C GLY A 208 -7.08 -32.34 -0.44
N LYS A 209 -7.89 -31.95 -1.42
CA LYS A 209 -8.80 -30.80 -1.31
C LYS A 209 -10.02 -31.15 -0.46
N PRO A 210 -10.23 -30.52 0.70
CA PRO A 210 -11.45 -30.65 1.49
C PRO A 210 -12.70 -30.36 0.66
N GLY A 211 -13.73 -31.22 0.82
CA GLY A 211 -15.02 -31.05 0.18
C GLY A 211 -15.85 -29.92 0.78
N ALA A 212 -17.07 -29.74 0.26
CA ALA A 212 -18.03 -28.83 0.88
C ALA A 212 -18.48 -29.36 2.26
N THR A 213 -18.78 -28.42 3.17
CA THR A 213 -19.26 -28.70 4.53
C THR A 213 -18.34 -29.65 5.34
N SER A 214 -17.03 -29.55 5.13
CA SER A 214 -16.03 -30.35 5.80
C SER A 214 -15.25 -29.56 6.84
N ASN A 215 -14.62 -30.28 7.78
CA ASN A 215 -13.70 -29.73 8.77
C ASN A 215 -12.28 -30.20 8.49
N VAL A 216 -11.34 -29.28 8.52
CA VAL A 216 -9.90 -29.54 8.57
C VAL A 216 -9.45 -29.42 10.02
N ARG A 217 -8.98 -30.52 10.59
CA ARG A 217 -8.46 -30.55 11.95
C ARG A 217 -7.02 -30.01 11.96
N VAL A 218 -6.75 -29.00 12.77
CA VAL A 218 -5.43 -28.41 12.96
C VAL A 218 -4.92 -28.79 14.34
N ASP A 219 -4.21 -29.89 14.40
CA ASP A 219 -3.59 -30.44 15.61
C ASP A 219 -2.24 -29.76 15.83
N LEU A 220 -2.08 -29.08 16.95
CA LEU A 220 -0.87 -28.35 17.33
C LEU A 220 -0.06 -29.07 18.43
N THR A 221 -0.48 -30.25 18.86
CA THR A 221 0.19 -31.00 19.94
C THR A 221 1.67 -31.25 19.64
N SER A 222 2.03 -31.47 18.37
CA SER A 222 3.44 -31.63 17.97
C SER A 222 4.26 -30.34 18.00
N LEU A 223 3.63 -29.20 18.21
CA LEU A 223 4.29 -27.90 18.37
C LEU A 223 4.52 -27.53 19.84
N THR A 224 3.99 -28.31 20.78
CA THR A 224 4.19 -28.06 22.21
C THR A 224 5.60 -28.49 22.67
N GLY A 225 6.02 -27.99 23.83
CA GLY A 225 7.34 -28.25 24.41
C GLY A 225 8.47 -27.52 23.67
N SER A 226 9.52 -28.22 23.34
CA SER A 226 10.72 -27.65 22.70
C SER A 226 10.46 -27.09 21.28
N ALA A 227 9.33 -27.43 20.66
CA ALA A 227 8.96 -26.95 19.33
C ALA A 227 8.32 -25.54 19.35
N GLY A 228 8.01 -24.98 20.51
CA GLY A 228 7.68 -23.58 20.64
C GLY A 228 6.41 -23.21 21.39
N LEU A 229 5.33 -24.00 21.34
CA LEU A 229 4.12 -23.75 22.12
C LEU A 229 4.24 -24.32 23.55
N THR A 230 3.62 -23.67 24.52
CA THR A 230 3.38 -24.27 25.84
C THR A 230 2.11 -25.13 25.81
N ASP A 231 2.06 -26.17 26.66
CA ASP A 231 0.92 -27.11 26.69
C ASP A 231 -0.38 -26.43 27.17
N ASP A 232 -0.26 -25.31 27.87
CA ASP A 232 -1.34 -24.46 28.38
C ASP A 232 -1.68 -23.27 27.47
N ALA A 233 -1.12 -23.20 26.25
CA ALA A 233 -1.38 -22.11 25.31
C ALA A 233 -2.88 -21.90 25.06
N ILE A 234 -3.35 -20.65 25.15
CA ILE A 234 -4.79 -20.34 25.10
C ILE A 234 -5.29 -19.91 23.72
N ALA A 235 -4.39 -19.43 22.87
CA ALA A 235 -4.71 -19.02 21.49
C ALA A 235 -3.46 -19.02 20.60
N VAL A 236 -3.67 -19.02 19.28
CA VAL A 236 -2.61 -18.92 18.27
C VAL A 236 -2.88 -17.79 17.27
N SER A 237 -1.82 -17.14 16.83
CA SER A 237 -1.85 -16.22 15.69
C SER A 237 -1.48 -16.98 14.42
N ILE A 238 -2.36 -16.94 13.44
CA ILE A 238 -2.22 -17.70 12.18
C ILE A 238 -2.42 -16.80 10.96
N ASN A 239 -1.89 -17.25 9.83
CA ASN A 239 -2.35 -16.83 8.51
C ASN A 239 -3.10 -18.00 7.87
N LEU A 240 -4.41 -17.85 7.68
CA LEU A 240 -5.30 -18.83 7.07
C LEU A 240 -5.45 -18.52 5.58
N THR A 241 -5.07 -19.45 4.72
CA THR A 241 -5.18 -19.27 3.27
C THR A 241 -6.10 -20.33 2.66
N ALA A 242 -7.10 -19.88 1.91
CA ALA A 242 -7.90 -20.71 1.03
C ALA A 242 -7.33 -20.69 -0.39
N VAL A 243 -7.14 -21.88 -0.98
CA VAL A 243 -6.60 -22.03 -2.34
C VAL A 243 -7.60 -22.78 -3.22
N ALA A 244 -7.82 -22.26 -4.43
CA ALA A 244 -8.73 -22.81 -5.42
C ALA A 244 -10.12 -23.18 -4.86
N PRO A 245 -10.87 -22.26 -4.22
CA PRO A 245 -12.21 -22.53 -3.75
C PRO A 245 -13.13 -22.99 -4.89
N SER A 246 -14.00 -23.98 -4.60
CA SER A 246 -14.93 -24.54 -5.59
C SER A 246 -16.18 -23.70 -5.78
N GLY A 247 -16.54 -22.84 -4.80
CA GLY A 247 -17.73 -22.01 -4.79
C GLY A 247 -17.56 -20.72 -4.01
N GLN A 248 -18.55 -19.85 -4.09
CA GLN A 248 -18.65 -18.70 -3.18
C GLN A 248 -19.11 -19.19 -1.82
N GLY A 249 -18.34 -18.89 -0.77
CA GLY A 249 -18.61 -19.36 0.57
C GLY A 249 -17.61 -18.77 1.58
N TYR A 250 -17.39 -19.50 2.67
CA TYR A 250 -16.51 -19.04 3.74
C TYR A 250 -15.77 -20.19 4.43
N LEU A 251 -14.73 -19.82 5.16
CA LEU A 251 -14.03 -20.67 6.13
C LEU A 251 -14.21 -20.06 7.53
N THR A 252 -14.36 -20.95 8.54
CA THR A 252 -14.43 -20.54 9.94
C THR A 252 -13.44 -21.35 10.77
N ALA A 253 -12.51 -20.64 11.45
CA ALA A 253 -11.62 -21.25 12.43
C ALA A 253 -12.25 -21.17 13.81
N TYR A 254 -12.27 -22.29 14.57
CA TYR A 254 -12.90 -22.39 15.87
C TYR A 254 -12.25 -23.46 16.75
N PRO A 255 -12.29 -23.37 18.09
CA PRO A 255 -11.59 -24.28 19.01
C PRO A 255 -11.98 -25.75 18.83
N PHE A 256 -11.08 -26.67 19.16
CA PHE A 256 -11.45 -28.07 19.40
C PHE A 256 -12.50 -28.18 20.51
N GLY A 257 -13.35 -29.19 20.42
CA GLY A 257 -14.39 -29.46 21.42
C GLY A 257 -15.60 -28.51 21.37
N GLU A 258 -15.58 -27.48 20.53
CA GLU A 258 -16.69 -26.52 20.41
C GLU A 258 -17.46 -26.70 19.09
N SER A 259 -18.70 -26.22 19.05
CA SER A 259 -19.53 -26.21 17.84
C SER A 259 -19.12 -25.08 16.90
N ILE A 260 -19.43 -25.24 15.60
CA ILE A 260 -19.15 -24.21 14.59
C ILE A 260 -19.92 -22.93 14.92
N PRO A 261 -19.24 -21.79 15.16
CA PRO A 261 -19.93 -20.53 15.44
C PRO A 261 -20.58 -19.96 14.15
N PRO A 262 -21.65 -19.16 14.25
CA PRO A 262 -22.33 -18.56 13.10
C PRO A 262 -21.57 -17.34 12.55
N THR A 263 -20.25 -17.43 12.47
CA THR A 263 -19.33 -16.38 12.06
C THR A 263 -18.45 -16.89 10.92
N SER A 264 -17.74 -15.99 10.23
CA SER A 264 -16.77 -16.36 9.20
C SER A 264 -15.41 -15.74 9.48
N SER A 265 -14.35 -16.54 9.36
CA SER A 265 -12.98 -16.03 9.39
C SER A 265 -12.58 -15.47 8.02
N LEU A 266 -12.86 -16.21 6.94
CA LEU A 266 -12.43 -15.87 5.59
C LEU A 266 -13.57 -16.12 4.59
N ASN A 267 -13.91 -15.13 3.76
CA ASN A 267 -14.84 -15.29 2.65
C ASN A 267 -14.10 -15.62 1.36
N VAL A 268 -14.60 -16.57 0.59
CA VAL A 268 -13.96 -17.09 -0.60
C VAL A 268 -14.86 -17.03 -1.83
N ARG A 269 -14.25 -17.07 -3.01
CA ARG A 269 -14.93 -17.08 -4.31
C ARG A 269 -14.23 -18.08 -5.24
N PRO A 270 -14.95 -18.65 -6.22
CA PRO A 270 -14.40 -19.65 -7.12
C PRO A 270 -13.06 -19.22 -7.73
N GLY A 271 -12.04 -20.07 -7.62
CA GLY A 271 -10.73 -19.88 -8.24
C GLY A 271 -9.85 -18.75 -7.66
N VAL A 272 -10.33 -18.01 -6.66
CA VAL A 272 -9.65 -16.86 -6.06
C VAL A 272 -8.96 -17.25 -4.77
N ASN A 273 -7.63 -17.27 -4.76
CA ASN A 273 -6.87 -17.50 -3.54
C ASN A 273 -6.94 -16.29 -2.61
N ARG A 274 -7.20 -16.53 -1.32
CA ARG A 274 -7.24 -15.47 -0.29
C ARG A 274 -6.58 -15.94 0.99
N ALA A 275 -5.89 -15.01 1.63
CA ALA A 275 -5.33 -15.18 2.96
C ALA A 275 -5.95 -14.18 3.93
N ILE A 276 -6.04 -14.57 5.20
CA ILE A 276 -6.44 -13.71 6.31
C ILE A 276 -5.62 -14.05 7.55
N GLY A 277 -5.14 -13.03 8.26
CA GLY A 277 -4.65 -13.20 9.62
C GLY A 277 -5.81 -13.50 10.56
N ALA A 278 -5.62 -14.44 11.47
CA ALA A 278 -6.60 -14.74 12.51
C ALA A 278 -5.90 -15.02 13.84
N ILE A 279 -6.56 -14.66 14.95
CA ILE A 279 -6.21 -15.12 16.29
C ILE A 279 -7.30 -16.10 16.69
N VAL A 280 -6.90 -17.35 16.90
CA VAL A 280 -7.84 -18.45 17.14
C VAL A 280 -7.64 -18.98 18.56
N LYS A 281 -8.70 -18.97 19.36
CA LYS A 281 -8.75 -19.63 20.66
C LYS A 281 -8.45 -21.13 20.47
N LEU A 282 -7.63 -21.69 21.33
CA LEU A 282 -7.35 -23.12 21.34
C LEU A 282 -8.36 -23.87 22.20
N GLY A 283 -8.65 -25.07 21.80
CA GLY A 283 -9.43 -26.03 22.56
C GLY A 283 -8.71 -27.36 22.65
N THR A 284 -9.25 -28.27 23.44
CA THR A 284 -8.73 -29.64 23.60
C THR A 284 -9.76 -30.67 23.15
N ASP A 285 -9.29 -31.74 22.54
CA ASP A 285 -10.12 -32.88 22.13
C ASP A 285 -9.26 -34.13 22.12
N GLY A 286 -9.63 -35.11 22.95
CA GLY A 286 -8.89 -36.37 23.11
C GLY A 286 -7.43 -36.18 23.56
N GLY A 287 -7.15 -35.18 24.43
CA GLY A 287 -5.81 -34.87 24.92
C GLY A 287 -4.94 -34.11 23.91
N ARG A 288 -5.49 -33.70 22.78
CA ARG A 288 -4.81 -32.89 21.74
C ARG A 288 -5.24 -31.45 21.82
N ILE A 289 -4.30 -30.53 21.68
CA ILE A 289 -4.55 -29.09 21.63
C ILE A 289 -4.62 -28.62 20.17
N GLY A 290 -5.61 -27.77 19.86
CA GLY A 290 -5.73 -27.22 18.49
C GLY A 290 -7.07 -26.56 18.21
N PHE A 291 -7.40 -26.51 16.92
CA PHE A 291 -8.62 -25.88 16.39
C PHE A 291 -9.07 -26.57 15.09
N ASN A 292 -10.31 -26.32 14.70
CA ASN A 292 -10.87 -26.77 13.43
C ASN A 292 -10.97 -25.60 12.45
N VAL A 293 -10.92 -25.90 11.15
CA VAL A 293 -11.29 -25.00 10.07
C VAL A 293 -12.44 -25.62 9.29
N PHE A 294 -13.64 -25.06 9.47
CA PHE A 294 -14.79 -25.41 8.66
C PHE A 294 -14.66 -24.81 7.25
N VAL A 295 -14.96 -25.61 6.22
CA VAL A 295 -14.89 -25.23 4.80
C VAL A 295 -16.26 -25.40 4.18
N GLU A 296 -16.98 -24.29 3.90
CA GLU A 296 -18.35 -24.36 3.41
C GLU A 296 -18.47 -24.89 1.97
N LYS A 297 -17.60 -24.48 1.04
CA LYS A 297 -17.73 -24.77 -0.41
C LYS A 297 -16.51 -25.48 -1.02
N GLY A 298 -15.78 -26.23 -0.23
CA GLY A 298 -14.58 -26.92 -0.70
C GLY A 298 -13.45 -25.97 -1.14
N ALA A 299 -12.31 -26.09 -0.50
CA ALA A 299 -11.09 -25.34 -0.83
C ALA A 299 -9.88 -26.08 -0.25
N HIS A 300 -8.71 -25.92 -0.85
CA HIS A 300 -7.50 -26.24 -0.12
C HIS A 300 -7.29 -25.25 1.01
N VAL A 301 -6.81 -25.74 2.14
CA VAL A 301 -6.54 -24.98 3.35
C VAL A 301 -5.04 -25.00 3.63
N ILE A 302 -4.46 -23.81 3.86
CA ILE A 302 -3.09 -23.67 4.36
C ILE A 302 -3.18 -22.89 5.67
N VAL A 303 -2.46 -23.35 6.68
CA VAL A 303 -2.34 -22.66 7.96
C VAL A 303 -0.87 -22.49 8.29
N ASP A 304 -0.46 -21.24 8.41
CA ASP A 304 0.87 -20.83 8.89
C ASP A 304 0.71 -20.21 10.28
N VAL A 305 1.45 -20.73 11.30
CA VAL A 305 1.43 -20.23 12.69
C VAL A 305 2.61 -19.31 12.90
N SER A 306 2.38 -18.09 13.44
CA SER A 306 3.40 -17.08 13.71
C SER A 306 3.74 -16.93 15.20
N GLY A 307 2.84 -17.38 16.08
CA GLY A 307 3.02 -17.30 17.53
C GLY A 307 1.77 -17.75 18.27
N TYR A 308 1.84 -17.71 19.59
CA TYR A 308 0.78 -18.14 20.47
C TYR A 308 0.62 -17.19 21.66
N PHE A 309 -0.47 -17.34 22.39
CA PHE A 309 -0.73 -16.64 23.65
C PHE A 309 -0.57 -17.59 24.81
N THR A 310 0.21 -17.17 25.80
CA THR A 310 0.55 -17.97 26.99
C THR A 310 -0.69 -18.28 27.83
N GLY A 311 -0.65 -19.40 28.50
CA GLY A 311 -1.64 -19.80 29.51
C GLY A 311 -1.21 -19.46 30.95
N PRO A 312 -1.98 -19.93 31.94
CA PRO A 312 -1.80 -19.57 33.35
C PRO A 312 -0.55 -20.17 34.00
N ASP A 313 0.03 -21.22 33.40
CA ASP A 313 1.19 -21.92 33.94
C ASP A 313 2.53 -21.29 33.52
N ASP A 314 2.51 -20.28 32.64
CA ASP A 314 3.73 -19.56 32.21
C ASP A 314 4.28 -18.65 33.31
N ASN A 315 5.50 -18.18 33.13
CA ASN A 315 6.16 -17.26 34.06
C ASN A 315 5.57 -15.85 33.99
N LEU A 316 5.52 -15.17 35.13
CA LEU A 316 5.09 -13.77 35.21
C LEU A 316 6.08 -12.86 34.46
N SER A 317 5.60 -12.09 33.47
CA SER A 317 6.45 -11.23 32.64
C SER A 317 5.67 -10.06 32.02
N SER A 318 6.36 -9.00 31.65
CA SER A 318 5.84 -7.94 30.80
C SER A 318 6.06 -8.21 29.31
N SER A 319 7.00 -9.10 28.96
CA SER A 319 7.27 -9.46 27.56
C SER A 319 6.09 -10.19 26.94
N GLY A 320 5.67 -9.76 25.76
CA GLY A 320 4.51 -10.28 25.04
C GLY A 320 3.19 -9.63 25.41
N LEU A 321 3.14 -8.68 26.36
CA LEU A 321 1.96 -7.87 26.57
C LEU A 321 1.72 -6.94 25.39
N PHE A 322 0.46 -6.73 25.04
CA PHE A 322 0.05 -5.88 23.94
C PHE A 322 -0.03 -4.41 24.38
N VAL A 323 0.52 -3.53 23.57
CA VAL A 323 0.36 -2.07 23.69
C VAL A 323 -0.42 -1.59 22.47
N PRO A 324 -1.67 -1.18 22.63
CA PRO A 324 -2.46 -0.66 21.53
C PRO A 324 -1.96 0.72 21.08
N VAL A 325 -2.01 0.97 19.77
CA VAL A 325 -1.68 2.25 19.16
C VAL A 325 -2.89 2.70 18.33
N THR A 326 -3.24 3.98 18.38
CA THR A 326 -4.15 4.55 17.40
C THR A 326 -3.54 4.33 16.00
N PRO A 327 -4.30 3.82 15.02
CA PRO A 327 -3.72 3.42 13.75
C PRO A 327 -2.81 4.48 13.14
N GLU A 328 -1.54 4.15 12.97
CA GLU A 328 -0.48 5.04 12.50
C GLU A 328 0.16 4.50 11.22
N ARG A 329 0.28 5.35 10.19
CA ARG A 329 0.87 4.96 8.92
C ARG A 329 2.39 4.90 8.98
N LEU A 330 2.97 3.70 8.84
CA LEU A 330 4.41 3.48 8.76
C LEU A 330 4.93 3.58 7.32
N MET A 331 4.14 3.11 6.35
CA MET A 331 4.52 3.12 4.94
C MET A 331 3.29 3.34 4.03
N ASP A 332 3.47 4.16 2.99
CA ASP A 332 2.54 4.30 1.87
C ASP A 332 3.34 4.59 0.59
N THR A 333 3.62 3.55 -0.18
CA THR A 333 4.45 3.68 -1.39
C THR A 333 3.79 4.54 -2.48
N ARG A 334 2.47 4.72 -2.44
CA ARG A 334 1.74 5.61 -3.36
C ARG A 334 2.10 7.08 -3.16
N LYS A 335 2.48 7.44 -1.91
CA LYS A 335 2.78 8.81 -1.48
C LYS A 335 4.26 9.03 -1.16
N GLY A 336 5.08 7.98 -1.26
CA GLY A 336 6.49 8.04 -0.86
C GLY A 336 6.74 8.09 0.65
N HIS A 337 5.71 7.83 1.48
CA HIS A 337 5.84 7.79 2.93
C HIS A 337 6.48 6.47 3.38
N GLY A 338 7.54 6.51 4.17
CA GLY A 338 8.25 5.33 4.66
C GLY A 338 8.96 4.50 3.58
N GLY A 339 9.09 5.05 2.37
CA GLY A 339 9.74 4.39 1.24
C GLY A 339 9.38 5.02 -0.10
N LYS A 340 10.31 4.95 -1.04
CA LYS A 340 10.09 5.51 -2.38
C LYS A 340 9.33 4.51 -3.26
N LYS A 341 8.22 4.95 -3.86
CA LYS A 341 7.49 4.31 -4.97
C LYS A 341 7.09 2.82 -4.79
N ARG A 342 6.23 2.36 -5.65
CA ARG A 342 5.73 0.99 -5.81
C ARG A 342 6.85 -0.06 -5.77
N LEU A 343 6.56 -1.22 -5.19
CA LEU A 343 7.42 -2.38 -5.27
C LEU A 343 7.23 -3.08 -6.63
N TRP A 344 8.33 -3.52 -7.22
CA TRP A 344 8.34 -4.39 -8.39
C TRP A 344 8.30 -5.87 -7.96
N ALA A 345 8.05 -6.75 -8.94
CA ALA A 345 8.15 -8.18 -8.70
C ALA A 345 9.57 -8.56 -8.23
N GLY A 346 9.64 -9.33 -7.16
CA GLY A 346 10.91 -9.73 -6.52
C GLY A 346 11.52 -8.71 -5.57
N TRP A 347 10.91 -7.52 -5.41
CA TRP A 347 11.47 -6.48 -4.56
C TRP A 347 11.10 -6.63 -3.09
N THR A 348 12.04 -6.20 -2.24
CA THR A 348 11.87 -6.07 -0.80
C THR A 348 12.06 -4.60 -0.41
N ARG A 349 11.21 -4.10 0.49
CA ARG A 349 11.32 -2.74 1.04
C ARG A 349 11.28 -2.79 2.55
N ALA A 350 12.32 -2.22 3.19
CA ALA A 350 12.34 -2.04 4.63
C ALA A 350 11.62 -0.76 5.06
N PHE A 351 11.03 -0.80 6.25
CA PHE A 351 10.43 0.35 6.93
C PHE A 351 10.61 0.21 8.44
N SER A 352 10.58 1.34 9.14
CA SER A 352 10.92 1.40 10.55
C SER A 352 9.71 1.59 11.44
N MET A 353 9.81 1.10 12.67
CA MET A 353 8.92 1.51 13.76
C MET A 353 9.17 2.96 14.15
N PRO A 354 8.17 3.70 14.62
CA PRO A 354 8.35 5.02 15.21
C PRO A 354 9.36 4.98 16.36
N PRO A 355 10.21 6.00 16.53
CA PRO A 355 11.27 6.03 17.53
C PRO A 355 10.79 5.75 18.96
N GLU A 356 9.59 6.25 19.31
CA GLU A 356 8.97 6.13 20.63
C GLU A 356 8.61 4.70 21.03
N TYR A 357 8.43 3.78 20.06
CA TYR A 357 8.09 2.36 20.33
C TYR A 357 9.28 1.41 20.17
N ARG A 358 10.41 1.84 19.57
CA ARG A 358 11.53 0.95 19.19
C ARG A 358 12.18 0.23 20.34
N SER A 359 12.28 0.86 21.50
CA SER A 359 12.95 0.29 22.67
C SER A 359 12.13 -0.81 23.37
N ASP A 360 10.84 -0.86 23.10
CA ASP A 360 9.89 -1.70 23.83
C ASP A 360 9.14 -2.71 22.91
N ALA A 361 9.17 -2.49 21.60
CA ALA A 361 8.45 -3.30 20.63
C ALA A 361 9.30 -4.46 20.11
N GLY A 362 8.92 -5.70 20.44
CA GLY A 362 9.50 -6.92 19.88
C GLY A 362 8.78 -7.43 18.64
N THR A 363 7.45 -7.24 18.60
CA THR A 363 6.58 -7.73 17.50
C THR A 363 5.54 -6.69 17.15
N ALA A 364 5.42 -6.33 15.89
CA ALA A 364 4.44 -5.36 15.38
C ALA A 364 3.12 -6.05 15.03
N VAL A 365 2.01 -5.35 15.31
CA VAL A 365 0.67 -5.70 14.83
C VAL A 365 0.27 -4.65 13.80
N LEU A 366 0.06 -5.09 12.57
CA LEU A 366 -0.11 -4.24 11.41
C LEU A 366 -1.41 -4.55 10.68
N ASN A 367 -2.01 -3.53 10.08
CA ASN A 367 -2.89 -3.69 8.94
C ASN A 367 -2.11 -3.37 7.67
N VAL A 368 -1.88 -4.37 6.83
CA VAL A 368 -1.08 -4.23 5.60
C VAL A 368 -2.01 -4.30 4.40
N THR A 369 -1.93 -3.31 3.53
CA THR A 369 -2.73 -3.24 2.30
C THR A 369 -1.81 -3.30 1.09
N ALA A 370 -2.00 -4.32 0.25
CA ALA A 370 -1.50 -4.31 -1.12
C ALA A 370 -2.52 -3.58 -2.00
N ALA A 371 -2.07 -2.61 -2.79
CA ALA A 371 -2.92 -1.81 -3.65
C ALA A 371 -2.36 -1.74 -5.07
N ARG A 372 -3.25 -1.56 -6.06
CA ARG A 372 -2.84 -1.49 -7.47
C ARG A 372 -1.84 -2.60 -7.83
N THR A 373 -2.14 -3.83 -7.41
CA THR A 373 -1.31 -5.01 -7.70
C THR A 373 -1.06 -5.14 -9.19
N MET A 374 0.12 -5.61 -9.58
CA MET A 374 0.50 -5.65 -11.00
C MET A 374 0.17 -6.99 -11.66
N ALA A 375 0.17 -8.07 -10.88
CA ALA A 375 -0.15 -9.41 -11.36
C ALA A 375 -0.63 -10.29 -10.19
N ARG A 376 -1.01 -11.54 -10.50
CA ARG A 376 -1.21 -12.59 -9.51
C ARG A 376 0.11 -12.86 -8.77
N GLY A 377 0.05 -12.91 -7.43
CA GLY A 377 1.21 -13.16 -6.60
C GLY A 377 0.93 -12.92 -5.12
N PHE A 378 1.98 -12.71 -4.36
CA PHE A 378 1.86 -12.52 -2.91
C PHE A 378 2.79 -11.41 -2.40
N PHE A 379 2.43 -10.92 -1.22
CA PHE A 379 3.25 -10.02 -0.42
C PHE A 379 3.54 -10.72 0.91
N SER A 380 4.76 -10.54 1.43
CA SER A 380 5.19 -11.13 2.69
C SER A 380 5.86 -10.08 3.55
N VAL A 381 5.39 -9.91 4.79
CA VAL A 381 5.97 -9.01 5.78
C VAL A 381 6.83 -9.83 6.73
N ASN A 382 8.03 -9.35 7.00
CA ASN A 382 9.00 -10.04 7.85
C ASN A 382 9.80 -9.02 8.68
N ALA A 383 10.53 -9.51 9.68
CA ALA A 383 11.59 -8.73 10.31
C ALA A 383 12.67 -8.40 9.27
N ALA A 384 13.07 -7.13 9.17
CA ALA A 384 14.03 -6.71 8.16
C ALA A 384 15.41 -7.34 8.38
N GLN A 385 16.07 -7.72 7.27
CA GLN A 385 17.44 -8.27 7.28
C GLN A 385 17.61 -9.51 8.17
N THR A 386 16.58 -10.35 8.29
CA THR A 386 16.66 -11.61 9.05
C THR A 386 16.62 -12.85 8.16
N ARG A 387 16.42 -12.68 6.86
CA ARG A 387 16.33 -13.77 5.88
C ARG A 387 17.20 -13.52 4.66
N SER A 388 17.56 -14.60 3.99
CA SER A 388 18.11 -14.61 2.64
C SER A 388 17.10 -15.22 1.66
N GLY A 389 17.04 -14.71 0.43
CA GLY A 389 16.19 -15.24 -0.64
C GLY A 389 14.70 -14.88 -0.53
N THR A 390 13.89 -15.55 -1.34
CA THR A 390 12.45 -15.34 -1.43
C THR A 390 11.71 -15.91 -0.23
N PRO A 391 10.73 -15.18 0.36
CA PRO A 391 9.89 -15.74 1.42
C PRO A 391 9.10 -16.96 0.94
N THR A 392 8.97 -17.95 1.81
CA THR A 392 8.21 -19.19 1.55
C THR A 392 6.75 -19.08 2.01
N THR A 393 6.42 -18.05 2.75
CA THR A 393 5.08 -17.77 3.28
C THR A 393 4.58 -16.42 2.79
N SER A 394 3.26 -16.26 2.76
CA SER A 394 2.61 -15.03 2.31
C SER A 394 1.82 -14.39 3.43
N SER A 395 1.84 -13.05 3.51
CA SER A 395 0.90 -12.28 4.34
C SER A 395 -0.36 -11.89 3.56
N LEU A 396 -0.25 -11.61 2.25
CA LEU A 396 -1.38 -11.25 1.38
C LEU A 396 -1.22 -11.97 0.04
N ASN A 397 -2.36 -12.35 -0.58
CA ASN A 397 -2.39 -13.04 -1.87
C ASN A 397 -3.25 -12.27 -2.87
N ALA A 398 -2.62 -11.69 -3.88
CA ALA A 398 -3.29 -11.05 -5.01
C ALA A 398 -3.65 -12.10 -6.08
N SER A 399 -4.85 -12.02 -6.63
CA SER A 399 -5.34 -12.92 -7.68
C SER A 399 -5.12 -12.38 -9.09
N GLY A 400 -4.82 -11.10 -9.21
CA GLY A 400 -4.59 -10.43 -10.48
C GLY A 400 -4.15 -8.98 -10.33
N PRO A 401 -4.10 -8.25 -11.45
CA PRO A 401 -3.76 -6.82 -11.44
C PRO A 401 -4.90 -5.97 -10.86
N ASN A 402 -4.54 -4.73 -10.46
CA ASN A 402 -5.46 -3.70 -9.95
C ASN A 402 -6.28 -4.07 -8.71
N GLU A 403 -5.89 -5.10 -7.96
CA GLU A 403 -6.52 -5.41 -6.70
C GLU A 403 -6.06 -4.44 -5.59
N THR A 404 -6.97 -4.24 -4.62
CA THR A 404 -6.67 -3.62 -3.33
C THR A 404 -7.21 -4.53 -2.24
N LEU A 405 -6.32 -5.07 -1.42
CA LEU A 405 -6.64 -6.05 -0.39
C LEU A 405 -5.84 -5.75 0.87
N ALA A 406 -6.49 -5.85 2.02
CA ALA A 406 -5.87 -5.66 3.33
C ALA A 406 -5.79 -6.98 4.08
N ASN A 407 -4.81 -7.12 4.96
CA ASN A 407 -4.71 -8.20 5.91
C ASN A 407 -4.09 -7.74 7.23
N HIS A 408 -4.55 -8.33 8.31
CA HIS A 408 -3.92 -8.24 9.62
C HIS A 408 -2.65 -9.07 9.65
N VAL A 409 -1.55 -8.48 10.08
CA VAL A 409 -0.23 -9.13 10.09
C VAL A 409 0.44 -8.92 11.44
N VAL A 410 0.88 -10.01 12.04
CA VAL A 410 1.75 -10.00 13.22
C VAL A 410 3.15 -10.39 12.77
N SER A 411 4.11 -9.51 12.97
CA SER A 411 5.48 -9.73 12.49
C SER A 411 6.51 -9.26 13.51
N ARG A 412 7.51 -10.12 13.75
CA ARG A 412 8.70 -9.76 14.51
C ARG A 412 9.35 -8.50 13.97
N ILE A 413 9.97 -7.74 14.86
CA ILE A 413 10.77 -6.57 14.52
C ILE A 413 12.24 -6.93 14.70
N SER A 414 13.09 -6.55 13.74
CA SER A 414 14.54 -6.62 13.93
C SER A 414 15.13 -5.25 14.27
N ALA A 415 16.41 -5.20 14.60
CA ALA A 415 17.15 -3.95 14.76
C ALA A 415 17.12 -3.07 13.48
N ALA A 416 16.87 -3.67 12.30
CA ALA A 416 16.68 -2.97 11.02
C ALA A 416 15.21 -2.61 10.75
N GLY A 417 14.27 -2.97 11.64
CA GLY A 417 12.84 -2.74 11.49
C GLY A 417 12.10 -3.90 10.84
N LEU A 418 11.18 -3.57 9.95
CA LEU A 418 10.33 -4.48 9.20
C LEU A 418 10.63 -4.40 7.70
N GLU A 419 10.29 -5.44 6.97
CA GLU A 419 10.38 -5.42 5.50
C GLU A 419 9.14 -6.05 4.86
N VAL A 420 8.80 -5.58 3.68
CA VAL A 420 7.78 -6.20 2.84
C VAL A 420 8.42 -6.65 1.52
N TYR A 421 8.20 -7.90 1.17
CA TYR A 421 8.54 -8.48 -0.12
C TYR A 421 7.30 -8.55 -1.01
N SER A 422 7.45 -8.33 -2.31
CA SER A 422 6.41 -8.51 -3.30
C SER A 422 6.86 -9.47 -4.40
N SER A 423 6.13 -10.56 -4.62
CA SER A 423 6.43 -11.49 -5.71
C SER A 423 5.93 -11.01 -7.08
N SER A 424 4.96 -10.11 -7.12
CA SER A 424 4.25 -9.72 -8.35
C SER A 424 4.21 -8.21 -8.61
N GLY A 425 4.69 -7.40 -7.67
CA GLY A 425 4.62 -5.94 -7.75
C GLY A 425 3.28 -5.35 -7.30
N GLY A 426 3.33 -4.09 -6.90
CA GLY A 426 2.18 -3.32 -6.43
C GLY A 426 2.58 -2.27 -5.40
N ASP A 427 1.62 -1.44 -5.01
CA ASP A 427 1.81 -0.54 -3.88
C ASP A 427 1.56 -1.25 -2.57
N VAL A 428 2.23 -0.79 -1.52
CA VAL A 428 2.06 -1.30 -0.17
C VAL A 428 1.81 -0.14 0.79
N ILE A 429 0.85 -0.38 1.67
CA ILE A 429 0.53 0.50 2.78
C ILE A 429 0.65 -0.36 4.04
N ALA A 430 1.34 0.12 5.06
CA ALA A 430 1.43 -0.53 6.36
C ALA A 430 1.01 0.45 7.45
N ASP A 431 -0.02 0.10 8.19
CA ASP A 431 -0.54 0.86 9.32
C ASP A 431 -0.29 0.07 10.60
N LEU A 432 0.42 0.65 11.57
CA LEU A 432 0.63 0.11 12.90
C LEU A 432 -0.66 0.28 13.70
N VAL A 433 -1.09 -0.80 14.36
CA VAL A 433 -2.27 -0.77 15.25
C VAL A 433 -1.93 -1.13 16.69
N GLY A 434 -0.70 -1.57 16.92
CA GLY A 434 -0.14 -1.91 18.23
C GLY A 434 1.11 -2.75 18.10
N TYR A 435 1.67 -3.11 19.23
CA TYR A 435 2.83 -3.99 19.28
C TYR A 435 2.82 -4.84 20.55
N TYR A 436 3.52 -5.97 20.50
CA TYR A 436 3.82 -6.75 21.70
C TYR A 436 5.19 -6.37 22.23
N LYS A 437 5.25 -6.17 23.56
CA LYS A 437 6.49 -5.81 24.27
C LYS A 437 7.55 -6.90 24.12
N GLY A 438 8.78 -6.49 23.98
CA GLY A 438 9.92 -7.40 23.84
C GLY A 438 11.11 -6.73 23.17
N ALA A 439 12.20 -7.47 23.10
CA ALA A 439 13.39 -7.02 22.37
C ALA A 439 13.26 -7.30 20.87
N SER A 440 13.71 -6.37 20.04
CA SER A 440 13.88 -6.61 18.62
C SER A 440 14.94 -7.69 18.37
N SER A 441 14.81 -8.45 17.29
CA SER A 441 15.81 -9.44 16.90
C SER A 441 17.02 -8.79 16.24
N SER A 442 18.15 -9.48 16.24
CA SER A 442 19.34 -9.03 15.50
C SER A 442 19.07 -9.01 13.99
N ALA A 443 19.57 -7.99 13.30
CA ALA A 443 19.61 -7.95 11.84
C ALA A 443 20.88 -8.68 11.37
N THR A 444 20.72 -9.89 10.86
CA THR A 444 21.85 -10.79 10.53
C THR A 444 22.08 -10.97 9.03
N ALA A 445 21.10 -10.60 8.20
CA ALA A 445 21.20 -10.70 6.75
C ALA A 445 21.47 -9.33 6.10
N PRO A 446 22.19 -9.29 4.96
CA PRO A 446 22.37 -8.05 4.21
C PRO A 446 21.02 -7.55 3.68
N VAL A 447 20.93 -6.24 3.44
CA VAL A 447 19.78 -5.65 2.73
C VAL A 447 19.68 -6.32 1.36
N PRO A 448 18.55 -6.96 1.02
CA PRO A 448 18.38 -7.50 -0.33
C PRO A 448 18.50 -6.36 -1.34
N PRO A 449 19.36 -6.48 -2.37
CA PRO A 449 19.43 -5.46 -3.41
C PRO A 449 18.06 -5.34 -4.08
N GLU A 450 17.62 -4.11 -4.33
CA GLU A 450 16.47 -3.93 -5.23
C GLU A 450 16.85 -4.55 -6.59
N PRO A 451 16.08 -5.51 -7.12
CA PRO A 451 16.34 -6.02 -8.45
C PRO A 451 16.39 -4.85 -9.42
N ALA A 452 17.36 -4.86 -10.33
CA ALA A 452 17.44 -3.84 -11.35
C ALA A 452 16.08 -3.74 -12.07
N PRO A 453 15.55 -2.53 -12.32
CA PRO A 453 14.34 -2.37 -13.11
C PRO A 453 14.46 -3.16 -14.40
N GLN A 454 13.46 -3.97 -14.72
CA GLN A 454 13.48 -4.69 -15.99
C GLN A 454 13.35 -3.68 -17.12
N ALA A 455 14.35 -3.66 -17.98
CA ALA A 455 14.33 -2.86 -19.18
C ALA A 455 13.18 -3.29 -20.09
N ILE A 456 12.33 -2.35 -20.49
CA ILE A 456 11.15 -2.61 -21.31
C ILE A 456 11.49 -2.25 -22.76
N ALA A 457 11.45 -3.26 -23.62
CA ALA A 457 11.68 -3.08 -25.04
C ALA A 457 10.51 -2.37 -25.75
N PRO A 458 10.74 -1.62 -26.85
CA PRO A 458 9.67 -1.10 -27.69
C PRO A 458 8.71 -2.20 -28.17
N PRO A 459 7.48 -1.84 -28.57
CA PRO A 459 7.05 -0.49 -28.92
C PRO A 459 6.67 0.38 -27.72
N TYR A 460 6.94 1.69 -27.86
CA TYR A 460 6.48 2.74 -26.93
C TYR A 460 5.51 3.68 -27.64
N TRP A 461 4.72 4.41 -26.87
CA TRP A 461 3.95 5.55 -27.33
C TRP A 461 4.45 6.82 -26.65
N MET A 462 4.93 7.79 -27.44
CA MET A 462 5.59 9.00 -26.93
C MET A 462 4.72 10.23 -27.21
N VAL A 463 4.45 11.02 -26.15
CA VAL A 463 3.68 12.27 -26.22
C VAL A 463 4.51 13.40 -25.63
N ALA A 464 4.57 14.53 -26.35
CA ALA A 464 5.13 15.78 -25.85
C ALA A 464 4.07 16.88 -26.00
N PRO A 465 3.33 17.25 -24.93
CA PRO A 465 2.20 18.17 -25.03
C PRO A 465 2.57 19.56 -25.55
N SER A 466 3.77 20.06 -25.23
CA SER A 466 4.27 21.36 -25.66
C SER A 466 4.71 21.42 -27.13
N ILE A 467 4.81 20.27 -27.81
CA ILE A 467 5.33 20.19 -29.18
C ILE A 467 4.23 19.75 -30.15
N SER A 468 3.83 20.63 -31.06
CA SER A 468 2.62 20.47 -31.86
C SER A 468 2.55 19.19 -32.73
N ARG A 469 3.66 18.64 -33.16
CA ARG A 469 3.68 17.37 -33.91
C ARG A 469 3.83 16.11 -33.04
N MET A 470 4.07 16.30 -31.76
CA MET A 470 4.19 15.21 -30.76
C MET A 470 3.04 15.21 -29.74
N ASN A 471 2.17 16.23 -29.75
CA ASN A 471 1.08 16.35 -28.77
C ASN A 471 -0.01 15.27 -28.96
N ALA A 472 -0.22 14.77 -30.17
CA ALA A 472 -1.11 13.64 -30.46
C ALA A 472 -0.44 12.26 -30.31
N GLY A 473 0.81 12.25 -29.87
CA GLY A 473 1.59 11.02 -29.69
C GLY A 473 2.26 10.48 -30.95
N ARG A 474 3.34 9.73 -30.74
CA ARG A 474 4.11 9.05 -31.81
C ARG A 474 4.53 7.67 -31.37
N SER A 475 4.42 6.70 -32.27
CA SER A 475 4.91 5.34 -32.03
C SER A 475 6.42 5.29 -32.11
N VAL A 476 7.05 4.66 -31.12
CA VAL A 476 8.47 4.33 -31.09
C VAL A 476 8.61 2.84 -31.28
N ALA A 477 9.37 2.40 -32.27
CA ALA A 477 9.55 0.99 -32.59
C ALA A 477 11.02 0.62 -32.72
N SER A 478 11.37 -0.62 -32.37
CA SER A 478 12.63 -1.27 -32.77
C SER A 478 12.37 -2.06 -34.05
N GLY A 479 13.24 -1.94 -34.99
CA GLY A 479 13.19 -2.72 -36.24
C GLY A 479 14.57 -3.05 -36.73
N ALA A 480 14.68 -4.04 -37.61
CA ALA A 480 15.94 -4.45 -38.24
C ALA A 480 16.57 -3.33 -39.08
N SER A 481 15.77 -2.36 -39.55
CA SER A 481 16.22 -1.22 -40.36
C SER A 481 15.72 0.09 -39.73
N ALA A 482 16.65 0.94 -39.32
CA ALA A 482 16.38 2.30 -38.91
C ALA A 482 15.64 3.10 -39.99
N SER A 483 16.11 2.99 -41.25
CA SER A 483 15.52 3.71 -42.38
C SER A 483 14.08 3.29 -42.64
N ALA A 484 13.76 1.99 -42.63
CA ALA A 484 12.39 1.52 -42.84
C ALA A 484 11.44 2.03 -41.74
N THR A 485 11.89 2.03 -40.50
CA THR A 485 11.07 2.52 -39.36
C THR A 485 10.82 4.02 -39.46
N VAL A 486 11.84 4.85 -39.67
CA VAL A 486 11.68 6.32 -39.71
C VAL A 486 10.93 6.75 -41.00
N ASN A 487 11.08 6.04 -42.10
CA ASN A 487 10.37 6.32 -43.35
C ASN A 487 8.87 5.97 -43.25
N SER A 488 8.46 5.18 -42.29
CA SER A 488 7.04 4.95 -41.97
C SER A 488 6.41 6.04 -41.08
N GLY A 489 7.12 7.13 -40.82
CA GLY A 489 6.64 8.22 -39.93
C GLY A 489 6.74 7.93 -38.44
N LYS A 490 7.40 6.83 -38.08
CA LYS A 490 7.63 6.43 -36.68
C LYS A 490 8.97 6.97 -36.15
N ILE A 491 9.13 6.94 -34.83
CA ILE A 491 10.42 7.14 -34.17
C ILE A 491 11.10 5.79 -34.01
N TRP A 492 12.36 5.68 -34.39
CA TRP A 492 13.14 4.46 -34.26
C TRP A 492 13.94 4.47 -32.97
N HIS A 493 13.86 3.40 -32.19
CA HIS A 493 14.70 3.17 -31.03
C HIS A 493 16.05 2.56 -31.47
N TRP A 494 17.13 3.17 -31.04
CA TRP A 494 18.47 2.67 -31.32
C TRP A 494 18.81 1.49 -30.40
N THR A 495 18.86 0.30 -30.95
CA THR A 495 19.03 -0.97 -30.23
C THR A 495 20.36 -1.11 -29.46
N GLY A 496 21.38 -0.30 -29.77
CA GLY A 496 22.63 -0.20 -29.00
C GLY A 496 22.55 0.64 -27.73
N THR A 497 21.39 1.25 -27.43
CA THR A 497 21.18 2.11 -26.28
C THR A 497 20.31 1.42 -25.23
N GLY A 498 20.04 2.10 -24.10
CA GLY A 498 19.17 1.60 -23.05
C GLY A 498 17.71 1.46 -23.48
N PHE A 499 16.92 0.76 -22.68
CA PHE A 499 15.46 0.68 -22.79
C PHE A 499 14.82 1.47 -21.66
N VAL A 500 13.56 1.88 -21.84
CA VAL A 500 12.76 2.55 -20.81
C VAL A 500 12.69 1.66 -19.55
N GLY A 501 12.96 2.25 -18.38
CA GLY A 501 13.07 1.51 -17.12
C GLY A 501 14.44 0.92 -16.83
N ASN A 502 15.45 1.15 -17.68
CA ASN A 502 16.83 0.71 -17.47
C ASN A 502 17.65 1.83 -16.83
N ASN A 503 17.63 1.91 -15.50
CA ASN A 503 18.35 2.93 -14.74
C ASN A 503 19.81 3.09 -15.18
N ASN A 504 20.30 4.35 -15.22
CA ASN A 504 21.66 4.72 -15.56
C ASN A 504 22.06 4.44 -17.02
N ARG A 505 21.12 4.46 -17.95
CA ARG A 505 21.40 4.39 -19.38
C ARG A 505 20.66 5.47 -20.16
N ASN A 506 21.26 5.88 -21.27
CA ASN A 506 20.62 6.76 -22.25
C ASN A 506 19.82 5.93 -23.27
N ILE A 507 18.57 6.34 -23.52
CA ILE A 507 17.68 5.75 -24.51
C ILE A 507 17.77 6.62 -25.76
N GLY A 508 18.41 6.14 -26.79
CA GLY A 508 18.58 6.86 -28.06
C GLY A 508 17.39 6.61 -28.99
N THR A 509 16.77 7.67 -29.48
CA THR A 509 15.68 7.58 -30.45
C THR A 509 15.90 8.51 -31.62
N PHE A 510 15.57 8.05 -32.84
CA PHE A 510 15.72 8.78 -34.08
C PHE A 510 14.37 8.99 -34.77
N GLY A 511 14.20 10.16 -35.38
CA GLY A 511 13.02 10.43 -36.20
C GLY A 511 13.32 11.47 -37.29
N HIS A 512 12.52 11.43 -38.36
CA HIS A 512 12.57 12.46 -39.37
C HIS A 512 12.13 13.82 -38.83
N ARG A 513 12.80 14.85 -39.29
CA ARG A 513 12.43 16.23 -39.00
C ARG A 513 11.50 16.81 -40.04
N THR A 514 11.75 16.55 -41.30
CA THR A 514 11.04 17.12 -42.45
C THR A 514 10.20 16.11 -43.22
N ASP A 515 10.75 14.93 -43.45
CA ASP A 515 10.14 13.90 -44.31
C ASP A 515 9.19 12.97 -43.51
N TYR A 516 8.36 12.23 -44.21
CA TYR A 516 7.47 11.19 -43.65
C TYR A 516 6.66 11.66 -42.44
N GLY A 517 6.09 12.90 -42.53
CA GLY A 517 5.30 13.49 -41.46
C GLY A 517 6.09 14.16 -40.33
N GLY A 518 7.44 14.09 -40.39
CA GLY A 518 8.37 14.80 -39.53
C GLY A 518 8.04 14.73 -38.05
N PRO A 519 8.02 13.57 -37.39
CA PRO A 519 7.60 13.46 -35.99
C PRO A 519 8.43 14.34 -35.06
N LEU A 520 9.71 14.58 -35.41
CA LEU A 520 10.62 15.46 -34.64
C LEU A 520 10.80 16.84 -35.28
N TYR A 521 9.82 17.33 -36.05
CA TYR A 521 9.93 18.60 -36.78
C TYR A 521 10.27 19.79 -35.87
N TYR A 522 9.67 19.85 -34.70
CA TYR A 522 9.86 20.93 -33.71
C TYR A 522 10.73 20.51 -32.52
N VAL A 523 11.60 19.52 -32.69
CA VAL A 523 12.45 19.00 -31.60
C VAL A 523 13.35 20.09 -30.96
N ASP A 524 13.67 21.14 -31.71
CA ASP A 524 14.44 22.29 -31.25
C ASP A 524 13.64 23.29 -30.38
N ARG A 525 12.34 23.11 -30.23
CA ARG A 525 11.48 24.02 -29.45
C ARG A 525 11.32 23.62 -27.99
N PHE A 526 11.83 22.48 -27.58
CA PHE A 526 11.83 22.10 -26.18
C PHE A 526 12.62 23.09 -25.32
N THR A 527 12.06 23.45 -24.17
CA THR A 527 12.60 24.42 -23.21
C THR A 527 12.56 23.85 -21.79
N VAL A 528 13.22 24.57 -20.86
CA VAL A 528 13.18 24.22 -19.44
C VAL A 528 11.74 24.17 -18.94
N GLY A 529 11.37 23.05 -18.34
CA GLY A 529 10.01 22.78 -17.85
C GLY A 529 9.21 21.82 -18.73
N ASP A 530 9.58 21.66 -20.00
CA ASP A 530 8.89 20.73 -20.91
C ASP A 530 9.11 19.26 -20.50
N ARG A 531 8.12 18.44 -20.79
CA ARG A 531 8.11 17.01 -20.49
C ARG A 531 7.74 16.18 -21.71
N ILE A 532 8.28 14.97 -21.71
CA ILE A 532 7.86 13.88 -22.61
C ILE A 532 7.31 12.75 -21.77
N TYR A 533 6.20 12.20 -22.20
CA TYR A 533 5.53 11.06 -21.63
C TYR A 533 5.74 9.85 -22.55
N VAL A 534 6.32 8.78 -22.02
CA VAL A 534 6.59 7.54 -22.79
C VAL A 534 5.79 6.41 -22.17
N SER A 535 4.74 5.98 -22.84
CA SER A 535 3.90 4.85 -22.41
C SER A 535 4.42 3.54 -22.99
N THR A 536 4.48 2.54 -22.18
CA THR A 536 5.02 1.21 -22.48
C THR A 536 3.92 0.14 -22.43
N LEU A 537 4.17 -1.04 -23.00
CA LEU A 537 3.19 -2.15 -23.08
C LEU A 537 2.80 -2.71 -21.70
N ASP A 538 3.62 -2.52 -20.68
CA ASP A 538 3.33 -2.89 -19.31
C ASP A 538 2.42 -1.89 -18.57
N GLN A 539 1.72 -1.04 -19.33
CA GLN A 539 0.76 -0.03 -18.83
C GLN A 539 1.39 1.02 -17.91
N ARG A 540 2.60 1.45 -18.20
CA ARG A 540 3.26 2.55 -17.52
C ARG A 540 3.49 3.72 -18.46
N THR A 541 3.52 4.92 -17.85
CA THR A 541 3.98 6.12 -18.53
C THR A 541 5.14 6.71 -17.74
N TYR A 542 6.28 6.76 -18.37
CA TYR A 542 7.50 7.38 -17.86
C TYR A 542 7.51 8.84 -18.23
N ILE A 543 7.87 9.69 -17.29
CA ILE A 543 7.86 11.15 -17.44
C ILE A 543 9.30 11.62 -17.46
N TYR A 544 9.72 12.13 -18.61
CA TYR A 544 11.06 12.69 -18.81
C TYR A 544 10.98 14.20 -18.92
N LYS A 545 11.77 14.89 -18.13
CA LYS A 545 11.88 16.35 -18.11
C LYS A 545 13.04 16.81 -18.98
N TYR A 546 12.84 17.87 -19.78
CA TYR A 546 13.87 18.48 -20.59
C TYR A 546 15.11 18.79 -19.75
N SER A 547 16.26 18.39 -20.25
CA SER A 547 17.55 18.53 -19.60
C SER A 547 18.48 19.46 -20.39
N ARG A 548 18.75 19.11 -21.62
CA ARG A 548 19.66 19.88 -22.49
C ARG A 548 19.39 19.64 -23.97
N ARG A 549 20.01 20.47 -24.78
CA ARG A 549 20.05 20.35 -26.23
C ARG A 549 21.47 20.57 -26.71
N GLU A 550 21.90 19.79 -27.67
CA GLU A 550 23.22 19.87 -28.27
C GLU A 550 23.20 19.60 -29.78
N LEU A 551 24.21 20.09 -30.48
CA LEU A 551 24.44 19.82 -31.89
C LEU A 551 25.71 18.99 -32.02
N THR A 552 25.67 17.92 -32.79
CA THR A 552 26.81 17.06 -33.01
C THR A 552 26.94 16.65 -34.50
N SER A 553 28.15 16.30 -34.91
CA SER A 553 28.33 15.71 -36.23
C SER A 553 27.80 14.29 -36.28
N LYS A 554 27.40 13.84 -37.47
CA LYS A 554 26.94 12.46 -37.71
C LYS A 554 27.96 11.41 -37.26
N SER A 555 29.25 11.70 -37.43
CA SER A 555 30.35 10.82 -37.03
C SER A 555 30.51 10.65 -35.53
N ASN A 556 30.05 11.59 -34.73
CA ASN A 556 30.18 11.57 -33.26
C ASN A 556 28.97 10.96 -32.55
N LEU A 557 27.91 10.56 -33.23
CA LEU A 557 26.70 9.98 -32.62
C LEU A 557 26.98 8.70 -31.84
N GLN A 558 27.93 7.88 -32.32
CA GLN A 558 28.24 6.60 -31.65
C GLN A 558 28.82 6.78 -30.26
N ILE A 559 29.49 7.89 -29.97
CA ILE A 559 30.05 8.21 -28.65
C ILE A 559 28.95 8.51 -27.64
N LEU A 560 27.84 9.11 -28.10
CA LEU A 560 26.70 9.47 -27.23
C LEU A 560 25.82 8.28 -26.85
N ALA A 561 25.78 7.25 -27.67
CA ALA A 561 24.82 6.16 -27.49
C ALA A 561 25.37 4.95 -26.75
N ALA A 562 26.62 4.57 -26.98
CA ALA A 562 27.11 3.25 -26.57
C ALA A 562 27.84 3.24 -25.21
N THR A 563 28.36 4.37 -24.73
CA THR A 563 29.35 4.37 -23.66
C THR A 563 29.02 5.25 -22.44
N GLN A 564 28.07 6.15 -22.53
CA GLN A 564 27.75 7.00 -21.38
C GLN A 564 26.82 6.29 -20.39
N ARG A 565 27.41 5.76 -19.34
CA ARG A 565 26.70 5.59 -18.07
C ARG A 565 26.39 6.99 -17.56
N VAL A 566 25.13 7.37 -17.62
CA VAL A 566 24.65 8.64 -17.06
C VAL A 566 24.16 8.40 -15.64
N SER A 567 24.29 9.39 -14.79
CA SER A 567 23.65 9.37 -13.48
C SER A 567 22.13 9.48 -13.68
N GLY A 568 21.43 8.36 -13.55
CA GLY A 568 20.00 8.26 -13.82
C GLY A 568 19.68 7.88 -15.28
N GLU A 569 18.40 7.58 -15.55
CA GLU A 569 17.92 7.27 -16.90
C GLU A 569 17.68 8.53 -17.70
N THR A 570 18.15 8.55 -18.96
CA THR A 570 17.92 9.67 -19.88
C THR A 570 17.32 9.18 -21.19
N LEU A 571 16.54 10.05 -21.84
CA LEU A 571 15.95 9.86 -23.17
C LEU A 571 16.50 10.92 -24.11
N SER A 572 17.04 10.53 -25.25
CA SER A 572 17.54 11.42 -26.28
C SER A 572 16.73 11.30 -27.56
N LEU A 573 16.16 12.43 -28.01
CA LEU A 573 15.57 12.60 -29.34
C LEU A 573 16.63 13.10 -30.30
N ILE A 574 16.85 12.41 -31.40
CA ILE A 574 17.89 12.70 -32.39
C ILE A 574 17.22 12.93 -33.74
N ALA A 575 17.49 14.08 -34.37
CA ALA A 575 16.94 14.44 -35.64
C ALA A 575 17.99 15.11 -36.57
N CYS A 576 17.75 15.07 -37.87
CA CYS A 576 18.56 15.81 -38.86
C CYS A 576 18.39 17.32 -38.70
N THR A 577 19.40 18.08 -39.11
CA THR A 577 19.34 19.55 -39.10
C THR A 577 18.91 20.14 -40.45
N VAL A 578 18.85 19.35 -41.52
CA VAL A 578 18.54 19.81 -42.90
C VAL A 578 17.06 20.15 -43.07
N GLY A 579 16.81 21.14 -43.95
CA GLY A 579 15.44 21.56 -44.31
C GLY A 579 14.85 22.64 -43.39
N PHE A 580 15.64 23.36 -42.63
CA PHE A 580 15.20 24.41 -41.77
C PHE A 580 14.86 25.67 -42.55
N ASP A 581 13.61 26.09 -42.53
CA ASP A 581 13.20 27.45 -42.94
C ASP A 581 13.67 28.44 -41.86
N ARG A 582 14.72 29.20 -42.19
CA ARG A 582 15.31 30.21 -41.29
C ARG A 582 14.31 31.21 -40.76
N SER A 583 13.24 31.48 -41.52
CA SER A 583 12.21 32.47 -41.14
C SER A 583 11.25 31.95 -40.04
N LYS A 584 11.20 30.66 -39.81
CA LYS A 584 10.28 29.99 -38.86
C LYS A 584 10.98 29.39 -37.65
N SER A 585 12.30 29.54 -37.53
CA SER A 585 13.06 29.03 -36.37
C SER A 585 13.08 30.09 -35.25
N ALA A 586 12.85 29.66 -34.01
CA ALA A 586 13.08 30.48 -32.83
C ALA A 586 14.57 30.86 -32.61
N TYR A 587 15.48 30.34 -33.46
CA TYR A 587 16.92 30.57 -33.40
C TYR A 587 17.49 30.84 -34.80
N PRO A 588 17.18 31.97 -35.46
CA PRO A 588 17.48 32.17 -36.86
C PRO A 588 18.98 32.25 -37.21
N ASN A 589 19.87 32.48 -36.26
CA ASN A 589 21.25 32.88 -36.54
C ASN A 589 22.36 31.94 -36.02
N ARG A 590 22.08 30.86 -35.34
CA ARG A 590 23.14 30.02 -34.72
C ARG A 590 23.23 28.57 -35.20
N TRP A 591 22.25 28.06 -35.91
CA TRP A 591 22.08 26.62 -36.05
C TRP A 591 21.85 26.14 -37.49
N ALA A 592 22.48 26.77 -38.46
CA ALA A 592 22.31 26.42 -39.86
C ALA A 592 23.60 26.03 -40.57
N PRO A 593 24.17 24.84 -40.32
CA PRO A 593 24.88 24.16 -41.38
C PRO A 593 23.82 23.51 -42.28
N THR A 594 23.95 23.78 -43.55
CA THR A 594 23.10 23.25 -44.64
C THR A 594 23.40 21.79 -44.96
N SER A 595 24.07 21.01 -44.09
CA SER A 595 24.54 19.68 -44.44
C SER A 595 23.84 18.59 -43.59
N LEU A 596 23.56 17.46 -44.23
CA LEU A 596 23.10 16.20 -43.62
C LEU A 596 24.07 15.63 -42.55
N GLU A 597 25.23 16.30 -42.39
CA GLU A 597 26.31 15.88 -41.49
C GLU A 597 26.06 16.17 -40.02
N TYR A 598 25.11 17.04 -39.69
CA TYR A 598 24.80 17.41 -38.30
C TYR A 598 23.48 16.84 -37.82
N ARG A 599 23.43 16.58 -36.53
CA ARG A 599 22.26 16.11 -35.77
C ARG A 599 21.99 17.01 -34.57
N ILE A 600 20.73 17.32 -34.37
CA ILE A 600 20.27 17.92 -33.12
C ILE A 600 19.90 16.80 -32.17
N ILE A 601 20.38 16.90 -30.95
CA ILE A 601 20.10 15.96 -29.86
C ILE A 601 19.41 16.74 -28.75
N VAL A 602 18.24 16.31 -28.36
CA VAL A 602 17.51 16.87 -27.20
C VAL A 602 17.41 15.77 -26.15
N THR A 603 18.00 16.01 -24.99
CA THR A 603 18.10 15.05 -23.91
C THR A 603 17.16 15.42 -22.77
N PHE A 604 16.50 14.43 -22.24
CA PHE A 604 15.59 14.50 -21.11
C PHE A 604 16.05 13.55 -20.01
N SER A 605 15.89 13.95 -18.77
CA SER A 605 16.15 13.10 -17.60
C SER A 605 14.86 12.53 -17.06
N LEU A 606 14.86 11.27 -16.67
CA LEU A 606 13.70 10.64 -16.03
C LEU A 606 13.37 11.41 -14.75
N GLU A 607 12.16 11.97 -14.69
CA GLU A 607 11.64 12.69 -13.52
C GLU A 607 10.80 11.77 -12.66
N ASP A 608 9.90 11.01 -13.31
CA ASP A 608 8.95 10.14 -12.64
C ASP A 608 8.36 9.11 -13.61
N TRP A 609 7.52 8.23 -13.10
CA TRP A 609 6.65 7.37 -13.88
C TRP A 609 5.32 7.17 -13.16
N ILE A 610 4.27 6.93 -13.91
CA ILE A 610 2.90 6.67 -13.43
C ILE A 610 2.38 5.41 -14.11
N ASP A 611 1.49 4.69 -13.42
CA ASP A 611 0.75 3.62 -14.08
C ASP A 611 -0.39 4.22 -14.90
N ASN A 612 -0.53 3.76 -16.11
CA ASN A 612 -1.70 4.06 -16.93
C ASN A 612 -2.88 3.30 -16.32
N ILE A 613 -3.72 4.00 -15.56
CA ILE A 613 -5.02 3.47 -15.17
C ILE A 613 -5.90 3.65 -16.40
N PRO A 614 -6.48 2.59 -16.98
CA PRO A 614 -7.50 2.77 -18.00
C PRO A 614 -8.57 3.68 -17.42
N LEU A 615 -8.81 4.80 -18.05
CA LEU A 615 -10.01 5.61 -17.79
C LEU A 615 -11.20 4.71 -18.13
N GLN A 616 -11.85 4.15 -17.10
CA GLN A 616 -13.16 3.49 -17.24
C GLN A 616 -14.24 4.53 -17.31
#